data_a3791ee9725d33dbe0878126d7c971da
#
_entry.id   a3791ee9725d33dbe0878126d7c971da
#
_cell.length_a   1.000
_cell.length_b   1.000
_cell.length_c   1.000
_cell.angle_alpha   90.00
_cell.angle_beta   90.00
_cell.angle_gamma   90.00
#
_symmetry.space_group_name_H-M   'P 1'
#
loop_
_entity.id
_entity.type
_entity.pdbx_description
1 polymer ?
#
loop_
_entity_poly.entity_id
_entity_poly.type
_entity_poly.pdbx_seq_one_letter_code
_entity_poly.pdbx_strand_id
1 'polypeptide(L)'
;MTHVDQYDYELPKELIAQEPLRNRSDARLMVIDRQSGSIEHHHIRDLPDLVRPGDAMVLNNTRVLPAKLVGYRTTTRGRWTGLFLDADELGVAKVLAKT
;
A
#
# COMPACT_ATOMS: atom_id res chain seq x y z
N MET A 1 25.95 2.43 6.15
CA MET A 1 24.92 1.63 5.46
C MET A 1 23.99 1.06 6.52
N THR A 2 22.71 1.29 6.40
CA THR A 2 21.72 0.72 7.31
C THR A 2 21.46 -0.72 6.86
N HIS A 3 21.78 -1.71 7.69
CA HIS A 3 21.53 -3.11 7.38
C HIS A 3 20.03 -3.41 7.48
N VAL A 4 19.48 -4.12 6.51
CA VAL A 4 18.04 -4.49 6.47
C VAL A 4 17.64 -5.29 7.71
N ASP A 5 18.56 -6.06 8.27
CA ASP A 5 18.37 -6.87 9.49
C ASP A 5 17.97 -6.03 10.73
N GLN A 6 18.25 -4.71 10.72
CA GLN A 6 17.83 -3.80 11.80
C GLN A 6 16.32 -3.51 11.80
N TYR A 7 15.63 -3.88 10.72
CA TYR A 7 14.18 -3.74 10.57
C TYR A 7 13.44 -5.07 10.73
N ASP A 8 14.20 -6.14 11.00
CA ASP A 8 13.60 -7.45 11.25
C ASP A 8 13.06 -7.52 12.69
N TYR A 9 11.80 -7.90 12.81
CA TYR A 9 11.13 -8.05 14.09
C TYR A 9 9.99 -9.06 13.98
N GLU A 10 9.61 -9.65 15.09
CA GLU A 10 8.49 -10.57 15.15
C GLU A 10 7.17 -9.80 15.07
N LEU A 11 6.44 -9.96 13.97
CA LEU A 11 5.10 -9.37 13.77
C LEU A 11 4.03 -10.45 13.92
N PRO A 12 3.27 -10.46 15.03
CA PRO A 12 2.12 -11.36 15.21
C PRO A 12 1.06 -11.12 14.13
N LYS A 13 0.58 -12.19 13.50
CA LYS A 13 -0.38 -12.10 12.37
C LYS A 13 -1.70 -11.44 12.76
N GLU A 14 -2.12 -11.60 14.01
CA GLU A 14 -3.33 -10.99 14.57
C GLU A 14 -3.26 -9.45 14.67
N LEU A 15 -2.05 -8.88 14.64
CA LEU A 15 -1.87 -7.42 14.61
C LEU A 15 -1.99 -6.82 13.22
N ILE A 16 -2.08 -7.66 12.19
CA ILE A 16 -2.27 -7.20 10.81
C ILE A 16 -3.77 -7.09 10.54
N ALA A 17 -4.26 -5.86 10.34
CA ALA A 17 -5.67 -5.62 10.04
C ALA A 17 -6.09 -6.34 8.76
N GLN A 18 -7.21 -7.08 8.82
CA GLN A 18 -7.77 -7.83 7.68
C GLN A 18 -8.94 -7.11 7.04
N GLU A 19 -9.57 -6.19 7.74
CA GLU A 19 -10.72 -5.42 7.28
C GLU A 19 -10.48 -3.92 7.46
N PRO A 20 -10.93 -3.08 6.51
CA PRO A 20 -10.86 -1.64 6.67
C PRO A 20 -11.90 -1.17 7.71
N LEU A 21 -11.59 -0.05 8.36
CA LEU A 21 -12.57 0.63 9.20
C LEU A 21 -13.69 1.22 8.34
N ARG A 22 -14.90 1.32 8.93
CA ARG A 22 -16.06 1.95 8.27
C ARG A 22 -15.76 3.39 7.84
N ASN A 23 -15.12 4.15 8.73
CA ASN A 23 -14.64 5.49 8.43
C ASN A 23 -13.11 5.48 8.37
N ARG A 24 -12.54 5.86 7.27
CA ARG A 24 -11.07 5.86 7.07
C ARG A 24 -10.34 6.79 8.04
N SER A 25 -10.99 7.88 8.44
CA SER A 25 -10.44 8.86 9.39
C SER A 25 -10.34 8.35 10.82
N ASP A 26 -11.01 7.23 11.17
CA ASP A 26 -10.91 6.60 12.47
C ASP A 26 -9.68 5.68 12.60
N ALA A 27 -8.89 5.53 11.54
CA ALA A 27 -7.64 4.79 11.59
C ALA A 27 -6.68 5.41 12.61
N ARG A 28 -5.99 4.55 13.36
CA ARG A 28 -5.02 4.99 14.37
C ARG A 28 -3.82 5.66 13.70
N LEU A 29 -3.35 6.71 14.35
CA LEU A 29 -2.17 7.46 13.97
C LEU A 29 -1.17 7.43 15.13
N MET A 30 0.04 6.97 14.85
CA MET A 30 1.16 7.06 15.80
C MET A 30 1.94 8.34 15.48
N VAL A 31 2.13 9.17 16.49
CA VAL A 31 2.94 10.39 16.42
C VAL A 31 4.23 10.17 17.20
N ILE A 32 5.35 10.37 16.55
CA ILE A 32 6.67 10.19 17.15
C ILE A 32 7.40 11.52 17.12
N ASP A 33 7.70 12.05 18.30
CA ASP A 33 8.58 13.20 18.41
C ASP A 33 10.05 12.74 18.43
N ARG A 34 10.80 13.14 17.42
CA ARG A 34 12.20 12.72 17.26
C ARG A 34 13.16 13.34 18.26
N GLN A 35 12.80 14.48 18.85
CA GLN A 35 13.68 15.18 19.80
C GLN A 35 13.52 14.59 21.20
N SER A 36 12.28 14.40 21.65
CA SER A 36 11.99 13.82 22.96
C SER A 36 11.98 12.29 22.97
N GLY A 37 11.78 11.66 21.80
CA GLY A 37 11.53 10.22 21.68
C GLY A 37 10.13 9.80 22.14
N SER A 38 9.23 10.76 22.41
CA SER A 38 7.87 10.44 22.84
C SER A 38 7.05 9.82 21.72
N ILE A 39 6.16 8.89 22.09
CA ILE A 39 5.22 8.23 21.21
C ILE A 39 3.81 8.49 21.74
N GLU A 40 2.97 9.04 20.89
CA GLU A 40 1.58 9.32 21.18
C GLU A 40 0.65 8.60 20.22
N HIS A 41 -0.55 8.28 20.65
CA HIS A 41 -1.56 7.59 19.85
C HIS A 41 -2.77 8.49 19.61
N HIS A 42 -3.02 8.78 18.35
CA HIS A 42 -4.10 9.61 17.85
C HIS A 42 -4.92 8.85 16.79
N HIS A 43 -5.77 9.58 16.08
CA HIS A 43 -6.48 9.09 14.89
C HIS A 43 -6.16 9.99 13.70
N ILE A 44 -6.39 9.49 12.49
CA ILE A 44 -6.16 10.27 11.25
C ILE A 44 -6.99 11.56 11.24
N ARG A 45 -8.17 11.59 11.85
CA ARG A 45 -8.99 12.79 11.96
C ARG A 45 -8.34 13.92 12.78
N ASP A 46 -7.39 13.57 13.64
CA ASP A 46 -6.68 14.54 14.49
C ASP A 46 -5.46 15.16 13.76
N LEU A 47 -5.14 14.66 12.56
CA LEU A 47 -4.00 15.12 11.76
C LEU A 47 -3.99 16.64 11.51
N PRO A 48 -5.13 17.33 11.24
CA PRO A 48 -5.15 18.78 11.06
C PRO A 48 -4.60 19.55 12.25
N ASP A 49 -4.77 19.04 13.47
CA ASP A 49 -4.28 19.69 14.70
C ASP A 49 -2.78 19.46 14.93
N LEU A 50 -2.21 18.49 14.26
CA LEU A 50 -0.79 18.13 14.35
C LEU A 50 0.08 18.83 13.30
N VAL A 51 -0.52 19.30 12.21
CA VAL A 51 0.15 20.00 11.12
C VAL A 51 0.21 21.50 11.44
N ARG A 52 1.35 22.12 11.20
CA ARG A 52 1.60 23.54 11.51
C ARG A 52 1.55 24.39 10.23
N PRO A 53 1.21 25.69 10.35
CA PRO A 53 1.36 26.62 9.25
C PRO A 53 2.80 26.60 8.70
N GLY A 54 2.95 26.40 7.39
CA GLY A 54 4.27 26.28 6.73
C GLY A 54 4.72 24.85 6.48
N ASP A 55 4.07 23.85 7.06
CA ASP A 55 4.32 22.44 6.70
C ASP A 55 3.79 22.15 5.30
N ALA A 56 4.51 21.27 4.56
CA ALA A 56 4.10 20.80 3.26
C ALA A 56 3.70 19.31 3.35
N MET A 57 2.49 18.99 2.91
CA MET A 57 2.01 17.62 2.85
C MET A 57 2.04 17.12 1.40
N VAL A 58 2.83 16.09 1.14
CA VAL A 58 2.94 15.47 -0.19
C VAL A 58 2.12 14.17 -0.20
N LEU A 59 1.15 14.10 -1.08
CA LEU A 59 0.26 12.96 -1.22
C LEU A 59 0.39 12.31 -2.59
N ASN A 60 0.19 11.00 -2.65
CA ASN A 60 0.08 10.29 -3.92
C ASN A 60 -1.36 10.42 -4.45
N ASN A 61 -1.51 11.09 -5.60
CA ASN A 61 -2.80 11.24 -6.30
C ASN A 61 -2.88 10.37 -7.55
N THR A 62 -2.10 9.32 -7.64
CA THR A 62 -2.10 8.39 -8.78
C THR A 62 -3.34 7.52 -8.75
N ARG A 63 -4.00 7.38 -9.91
CA ARG A 63 -5.07 6.41 -10.08
C ARG A 63 -4.45 5.05 -10.44
N VAL A 64 -4.66 4.06 -9.60
CA VAL A 64 -4.23 2.68 -9.90
C VAL A 64 -5.19 2.08 -10.93
N LEU A 65 -4.64 1.59 -12.05
CA LEU A 65 -5.41 0.83 -13.02
C LEU A 65 -5.68 -0.58 -12.48
N PRO A 66 -6.88 -1.17 -12.72
CA PRO A 66 -7.17 -2.56 -12.38
C PRO A 66 -6.44 -3.49 -13.35
N ALA A 67 -5.15 -3.71 -13.11
CA ALA A 67 -4.24 -4.38 -14.03
C ALA A 67 -4.16 -5.90 -13.85
N LYS A 68 -4.84 -6.47 -12.85
CA LYS A 68 -4.84 -7.92 -12.62
C LYS A 68 -5.68 -8.64 -13.66
N LEU A 69 -5.04 -9.52 -14.41
CA LEU A 69 -5.69 -10.38 -15.39
C LEU A 69 -5.79 -11.81 -14.86
N VAL A 70 -6.91 -12.45 -15.16
CA VAL A 70 -7.12 -13.89 -14.88
C VAL A 70 -7.59 -14.53 -16.17
N GLY A 71 -6.93 -15.61 -16.56
CA GLY A 71 -7.26 -16.33 -17.78
C GLY A 71 -7.07 -17.83 -17.62
N TYR A 72 -7.47 -18.56 -18.68
CA TYR A 72 -7.30 -20.01 -18.77
C TYR A 72 -6.61 -20.35 -20.09
N ARG A 73 -5.67 -21.29 -20.03
CA ARG A 73 -5.03 -21.81 -21.24
C ARG A 73 -6.04 -22.57 -22.09
N THR A 74 -6.05 -22.32 -23.37
CA THR A 74 -7.00 -22.95 -24.30
C THR A 74 -6.79 -24.44 -24.40
N THR A 75 -5.54 -24.92 -24.35
CA THR A 75 -5.16 -26.33 -24.50
C THR A 75 -5.30 -27.13 -23.22
N THR A 76 -4.78 -26.63 -22.12
CA THR A 76 -4.69 -27.37 -20.84
C THR A 76 -5.74 -27.00 -19.82
N ARG A 77 -6.53 -25.94 -20.09
CA ARG A 77 -7.49 -25.33 -19.14
C ARG A 77 -6.88 -24.86 -17.84
N GLY A 78 -5.56 -24.86 -17.74
CA GLY A 78 -4.83 -24.36 -16.59
C GLY A 78 -5.10 -22.85 -16.38
N ARG A 79 -5.43 -22.49 -15.16
CA ARG A 79 -5.60 -21.06 -14.77
C ARG A 79 -4.24 -20.37 -14.77
N TRP A 80 -4.20 -19.14 -15.28
CA TRP A 80 -3.06 -18.26 -15.16
C TRP A 80 -3.48 -16.90 -14.62
N THR A 81 -2.54 -16.21 -14.00
CA THR A 81 -2.74 -14.82 -13.55
C THR A 81 -1.63 -13.95 -14.10
N GLY A 82 -1.95 -12.73 -14.45
CA GLY A 82 -1.00 -11.78 -14.97
C GLY A 82 -1.28 -10.37 -14.49
N LEU A 83 -0.29 -9.52 -14.62
CA LEU A 83 -0.39 -8.10 -14.40
C LEU A 83 -0.21 -7.39 -15.74
N PHE A 84 -1.19 -6.62 -16.16
CA PHE A 84 -1.09 -5.77 -17.34
C PHE A 84 -0.03 -4.70 -17.08
N LEU A 85 0.89 -4.51 -18.01
CA LEU A 85 1.95 -3.52 -17.92
C LEU A 85 1.70 -2.36 -18.90
N ASP A 86 1.45 -2.70 -20.17
CA ASP A 86 1.32 -1.75 -21.25
C ASP A 86 0.66 -2.40 -22.45
N ALA A 87 0.21 -1.59 -23.42
CA ALA A 87 -0.27 -2.05 -24.73
C ALA A 87 0.32 -1.17 -25.84
N ASP A 88 0.64 -1.78 -26.97
CA ASP A 88 1.07 -1.05 -28.15
C ASP A 88 -0.10 -0.43 -28.93
N GLU A 89 0.21 0.29 -30.01
CA GLU A 89 -0.78 0.94 -30.88
C GLU A 89 -1.72 -0.07 -31.60
N LEU A 90 -1.33 -1.32 -31.70
CA LEU A 90 -2.11 -2.42 -32.28
C LEU A 90 -2.99 -3.13 -31.26
N GLY A 91 -2.93 -2.71 -29.99
CA GLY A 91 -3.68 -3.30 -28.90
C GLY A 91 -3.08 -4.60 -28.35
N VAL A 92 -1.81 -4.90 -28.67
CA VAL A 92 -1.09 -6.06 -28.12
C VAL A 92 -0.60 -5.70 -26.72
N ALA A 93 -1.09 -6.43 -25.72
CA ALA A 93 -0.77 -6.16 -24.32
C ALA A 93 0.53 -6.86 -23.89
N LYS A 94 1.38 -6.11 -23.18
CA LYS A 94 2.49 -6.68 -22.40
C LYS A 94 1.98 -7.03 -21.01
N VAL A 95 2.23 -8.26 -20.57
CA VAL A 95 1.79 -8.75 -19.25
C VAL A 95 2.93 -9.46 -18.53
N LEU A 96 3.01 -9.25 -17.23
CA LEU A 96 3.82 -10.06 -16.34
C LEU A 96 2.95 -11.24 -15.88
N ALA A 97 3.20 -12.43 -16.42
CA ALA A 97 2.39 -13.61 -16.12
C ALA A 97 3.14 -14.57 -15.19
N LYS A 98 2.39 -15.10 -14.22
CA LYS A 98 2.82 -16.24 -13.41
C LYS A 98 2.09 -17.49 -13.94
N THR A 99 2.87 -18.46 -14.36
CA THR A 99 2.38 -19.75 -14.90
C THR A 99 2.49 -20.84 -13.84
#